data_976998dd282deef4b55139237cc2e823
#
_entry.id   976998dd282deef4b55139237cc2e823
#
_cell.length_a   1.000
_cell.length_b   1.000
_cell.length_c   1.000
_cell.angle_alpha   90.00
_cell.angle_beta   90.00
_cell.angle_gamma   90.00
#
_symmetry.space_group_name_H-M   'P 1'
#
loop_
_entity.id
_entity.type
_entity.pdbx_description
1 polymer ?
#
loop_
_entity_poly.entity_id
_entity_poly.type
_entity_poly.pdbx_seq_one_letter_code
_entity_poly.pdbx_strand_id
1 'polypeptide(L)'
;GKTTLARTLNPATTLFMDLEAGDAAIEGHPIDVVRPRTWVECRDLACFLGGANPSLSEDQPYGQSHYDYVAAMYGDSSDVWNKYDTLFVDSITVAGRLCFQWCLQQPETRSERSGKVDTRAVYGMHGREMMSWLTHIQHIRSKNVIFVGILDEITDDYGRKQYNMQIEGAKTGRELPGIVDEVITMAVLTGDHGQYRAFVCQPLNEWGYPAK
;
A
#
# COMPACT_ATOMS: atom_id res chain seq x y z
N GLY A 1 -9.47 -0.47 -15.15
CA GLY A 1 -8.22 -0.72 -14.48
C GLY A 1 -8.36 -0.80 -12.96
N LYS A 2 -7.24 -0.74 -12.25
CA LYS A 2 -7.19 -0.79 -10.77
C LYS A 2 -8.10 0.26 -10.12
N THR A 3 -7.87 1.52 -10.46
CA THR A 3 -8.62 2.68 -9.94
C THR A 3 -10.12 2.58 -10.21
N THR A 4 -10.52 2.05 -11.37
CA THR A 4 -11.94 1.89 -11.74
C THR A 4 -12.69 0.96 -10.79
N LEU A 5 -12.00 0.05 -10.09
CA LEU A 5 -12.63 -0.81 -9.07
C LEU A 5 -13.26 0.00 -7.95
N ALA A 6 -12.73 1.17 -7.61
CA ALA A 6 -13.31 2.03 -6.58
C ALA A 6 -14.76 2.45 -6.91
N ARG A 7 -15.15 2.45 -8.19
CA ARG A 7 -16.54 2.73 -8.61
C ARG A 7 -17.55 1.65 -8.18
N THR A 8 -17.08 0.48 -7.80
CA THR A 8 -17.93 -0.63 -7.33
C THR A 8 -18.19 -0.57 -5.83
N LEU A 9 -17.50 0.33 -5.11
CA LEU A 9 -17.61 0.51 -3.67
C LEU A 9 -18.70 1.55 -3.36
N ASN A 10 -19.19 1.52 -2.12
CA ASN A 10 -20.11 2.53 -1.63
C ASN A 10 -19.38 3.88 -1.46
N PRO A 11 -19.67 4.91 -2.27
CA PRO A 11 -18.93 6.16 -2.20
C PRO A 11 -19.11 6.92 -0.89
N ALA A 12 -20.24 6.74 -0.21
CA ALA A 12 -20.52 7.45 1.04
C ALA A 12 -19.69 6.94 2.22
N THR A 13 -19.21 5.69 2.15
CA THR A 13 -18.47 5.01 3.22
C THR A 13 -17.08 4.57 2.82
N THR A 14 -16.59 5.00 1.65
CA THR A 14 -15.23 4.69 1.18
C THR A 14 -14.35 5.92 1.20
N LEU A 15 -13.17 5.80 1.79
CA LEU A 15 -12.08 6.76 1.67
C LEU A 15 -11.09 6.25 0.63
N PHE A 16 -10.86 7.05 -0.41
CA PHE A 16 -9.91 6.74 -1.47
C PHE A 16 -8.60 7.48 -1.24
N MET A 17 -7.51 6.75 -1.05
CA MET A 17 -6.15 7.29 -0.96
C MET A 17 -5.50 7.22 -2.34
N ASP A 18 -5.47 8.36 -3.04
CA ASP A 18 -4.92 8.50 -4.39
C ASP A 18 -3.45 8.91 -4.34
N LEU A 19 -2.58 7.96 -4.64
CA LEU A 19 -1.13 8.16 -4.74
C LEU A 19 -0.66 8.29 -6.19
N GLU A 20 -1.49 7.86 -7.15
CA GLU A 20 -1.13 7.84 -8.58
C GLU A 20 -1.63 9.09 -9.34
N ALA A 21 -2.38 9.99 -8.69
CA ALA A 21 -3.16 11.03 -9.37
C ALA A 21 -4.11 10.41 -10.45
N GLY A 22 -4.67 9.24 -10.11
CA GLY A 22 -5.50 8.43 -11.01
C GLY A 22 -6.99 8.70 -10.90
N ASP A 23 -7.41 9.69 -10.12
CA ASP A 23 -8.79 9.99 -9.78
C ASP A 23 -9.68 10.39 -10.98
N ALA A 24 -9.08 10.75 -12.12
CA ALA A 24 -9.83 10.91 -13.38
C ALA A 24 -10.64 9.64 -13.76
N ALA A 25 -10.17 8.44 -13.36
CA ALA A 25 -10.90 7.20 -13.61
C ALA A 25 -12.18 7.04 -12.76
N ILE A 26 -12.32 7.82 -11.70
CA ILE A 26 -13.49 7.88 -10.82
C ILE A 26 -14.21 9.23 -10.88
N GLU A 27 -13.89 10.06 -11.89
CA GLU A 27 -14.57 11.34 -12.10
C GLU A 27 -16.09 11.16 -12.14
N GLY A 28 -16.81 12.04 -11.46
CA GLY A 28 -18.27 11.97 -11.29
C GLY A 28 -18.77 10.91 -10.31
N HIS A 29 -17.87 10.12 -9.68
CA HIS A 29 -18.24 9.25 -8.58
C HIS A 29 -17.97 9.97 -7.25
N PRO A 30 -18.99 10.16 -6.39
CA PRO A 30 -18.90 11.02 -5.22
C PRO A 30 -18.17 10.35 -4.03
N ILE A 31 -17.00 9.79 -4.29
CA ILE A 31 -16.13 9.19 -3.28
C ILE A 31 -15.18 10.25 -2.70
N ASP A 32 -14.95 10.21 -1.41
CA ASP A 32 -13.99 11.11 -0.76
C ASP A 32 -12.55 10.68 -1.09
N VAL A 33 -11.72 11.64 -1.48
CA VAL A 33 -10.35 11.40 -1.93
C VAL A 33 -9.36 12.17 -1.08
N VAL A 34 -8.34 11.48 -0.58
CA VAL A 34 -7.15 12.08 0.04
C VAL A 34 -5.93 11.81 -0.86
N ARG A 35 -5.01 12.78 -0.95
CA ARG A 35 -3.88 12.73 -1.89
C ARG A 35 -2.56 12.99 -1.19
N PRO A 36 -2.03 12.03 -0.42
CA PRO A 36 -0.69 12.17 0.14
C PRO A 36 0.34 12.15 -0.98
N ARG A 37 1.29 13.09 -0.93
CA ARG A 37 2.32 13.27 -1.97
C ARG A 37 3.73 12.93 -1.47
N THR A 38 3.86 12.73 -0.17
CA THR A 38 5.12 12.40 0.48
C THR A 38 4.96 11.14 1.33
N TRP A 39 6.08 10.47 1.61
CA TRP A 39 6.05 9.32 2.52
C TRP A 39 5.60 9.71 3.94
N VAL A 40 5.98 10.91 4.39
CA VAL A 40 5.56 11.43 5.71
C VAL A 40 4.03 11.54 5.76
N GLU A 41 3.41 12.14 4.75
CA GLU A 41 1.95 12.25 4.68
C GLU A 41 1.26 10.87 4.62
N CYS A 42 1.87 9.88 3.95
CA CYS A 42 1.34 8.51 3.95
C CYS A 42 1.37 7.89 5.36
N ARG A 43 2.47 8.11 6.12
CA ARG A 43 2.61 7.64 7.50
C ARG A 43 1.65 8.35 8.44
N ASP A 44 1.55 9.67 8.33
CA ASP A 44 0.68 10.50 9.16
C ASP A 44 -0.78 10.10 8.97
N LEU A 45 -1.21 9.92 7.72
CA LEU A 45 -2.56 9.48 7.42
C LEU A 45 -2.84 8.05 7.93
N ALA A 46 -1.89 7.14 7.80
CA ALA A 46 -2.03 5.80 8.35
C ALA A 46 -2.14 5.82 9.89
N CYS A 47 -1.32 6.64 10.55
CA CYS A 47 -1.37 6.83 12.00
C CYS A 47 -2.71 7.44 12.44
N PHE A 48 -3.18 8.46 11.72
CA PHE A 48 -4.47 9.09 11.98
C PHE A 48 -5.64 8.10 11.84
N LEU A 49 -5.65 7.30 10.77
CA LEU A 49 -6.69 6.32 10.50
C LEU A 49 -6.62 5.09 11.43
N GLY A 50 -5.42 4.66 11.81
CA GLY A 50 -5.20 3.45 12.61
C GLY A 50 -5.19 3.69 14.12
N GLY A 51 -5.02 4.95 14.55
CA GLY A 51 -4.81 5.30 15.95
C GLY A 51 -3.39 4.98 16.42
N ALA A 52 -3.11 5.25 17.69
CA ALA A 52 -1.85 4.88 18.31
C ALA A 52 -1.73 3.36 18.50
N ASN A 53 -0.57 2.81 18.19
CA ASN A 53 -0.27 1.41 18.52
C ASN A 53 0.30 1.32 19.95
N PRO A 54 -0.45 0.75 20.91
CA PRO A 54 -0.04 0.71 22.31
C PRO A 54 1.16 -0.21 22.59
N SER A 55 1.56 -1.01 21.60
CA SER A 55 2.73 -1.90 21.73
C SER A 55 4.05 -1.22 21.35
N LEU A 56 4.00 0.02 20.84
CA LEU A 56 5.17 0.79 20.46
C LEU A 56 5.54 1.80 21.55
N SER A 57 6.82 2.19 21.62
CA SER A 57 7.23 3.31 22.45
C SER A 57 6.61 4.61 21.95
N GLU A 58 6.38 5.55 22.88
CA GLU A 58 5.69 6.80 22.59
C GLU A 58 6.30 7.61 21.44
N ASP A 59 7.64 7.57 21.30
CA ASP A 59 8.44 8.31 20.32
C ASP A 59 8.58 7.61 18.96
N GLN A 60 8.13 6.36 18.85
CA GLN A 60 8.19 5.63 17.58
C GLN A 60 7.09 6.05 16.60
N PRO A 61 7.34 5.94 15.27
CA PRO A 61 6.26 6.06 14.29
C PRO A 61 5.08 5.15 14.65
N TYR A 62 3.86 5.69 14.60
CA TYR A 62 2.59 5.06 15.02
C TYR A 62 2.45 4.87 16.54
N GLY A 63 3.39 5.37 17.38
CA GLY A 63 3.23 5.48 18.82
C GLY A 63 2.29 6.64 19.21
N GLN A 64 2.13 6.82 20.54
CA GLN A 64 1.18 7.81 21.06
C GLN A 64 1.53 9.25 20.64
N SER A 65 2.82 9.64 20.75
CA SER A 65 3.26 11.00 20.35
C SER A 65 3.01 11.30 18.87
N HIS A 66 3.18 10.30 17.99
CA HIS A 66 2.86 10.46 16.58
C HIS A 66 1.36 10.63 16.37
N TYR A 67 0.54 9.85 17.06
CA TYR A 67 -0.92 9.99 16.98
C TYR A 67 -1.40 11.34 17.49
N ASP A 68 -0.89 11.81 18.61
CA ASP A 68 -1.25 13.12 19.18
C ASP A 68 -0.90 14.27 18.21
N TYR A 69 0.26 14.17 17.55
CA TYR A 69 0.68 15.11 16.52
C TYR A 69 -0.28 15.13 15.33
N VAL A 70 -0.64 13.98 14.77
CA VAL A 70 -1.52 13.93 13.60
C VAL A 70 -2.98 14.27 13.96
N ALA A 71 -3.43 13.92 15.16
CA ALA A 71 -4.74 14.32 15.66
C ALA A 71 -4.86 15.83 15.83
N ALA A 72 -3.78 16.50 16.28
CA ALA A 72 -3.74 17.96 16.33
C ALA A 72 -3.81 18.62 14.94
N MET A 73 -3.29 17.94 13.90
CA MET A 73 -3.31 18.45 12.51
C MET A 73 -4.64 18.20 11.79
N TYR A 74 -5.19 17.00 11.92
CA TYR A 74 -6.35 16.55 11.14
C TYR A 74 -7.68 16.60 11.92
N GLY A 75 -7.62 16.83 13.22
CA GLY A 75 -8.80 16.85 14.10
C GLY A 75 -9.10 15.49 14.73
N ASP A 76 -10.34 15.32 15.19
CA ASP A 76 -10.76 14.07 15.83
C ASP A 76 -10.91 12.95 14.80
N SER A 77 -10.15 11.89 14.96
CA SER A 77 -10.22 10.71 14.08
C SER A 77 -11.54 9.96 14.18
N SER A 78 -12.33 10.15 15.26
CA SER A 78 -13.62 9.49 15.45
C SER A 78 -14.62 9.83 14.35
N ASP A 79 -14.62 11.05 13.82
CA ASP A 79 -15.50 11.49 12.74
C ASP A 79 -15.18 10.71 11.45
N VAL A 80 -13.89 10.52 11.15
CA VAL A 80 -13.42 9.73 10.00
C VAL A 80 -13.73 8.25 10.21
N TRP A 81 -13.51 7.73 11.42
CA TRP A 81 -13.80 6.35 11.79
C TRP A 81 -15.28 5.99 11.61
N ASN A 82 -16.16 6.88 12.05
CA ASN A 82 -17.60 6.64 11.99
C ASN A 82 -18.16 6.76 10.56
N LYS A 83 -17.50 7.54 9.70
CA LYS A 83 -17.95 7.75 8.33
C LYS A 83 -17.54 6.63 7.38
N TYR A 84 -16.29 6.17 7.45
CA TYR A 84 -15.77 5.24 6.45
C TYR A 84 -15.67 3.82 7.01
N ASP A 85 -16.15 2.85 6.25
CA ASP A 85 -15.97 1.40 6.49
C ASP A 85 -14.91 0.78 5.58
N THR A 86 -14.51 1.49 4.53
CA THR A 86 -13.56 1.01 3.52
C THR A 86 -12.47 2.05 3.24
N LEU A 87 -11.22 1.60 3.26
CA LEU A 87 -10.05 2.34 2.79
C LEU A 87 -9.54 1.72 1.50
N PHE A 88 -9.51 2.48 0.42
CA PHE A 88 -8.97 2.04 -0.86
C PHE A 88 -7.66 2.78 -1.15
N VAL A 89 -6.54 2.05 -1.25
CA VAL A 89 -5.19 2.61 -1.43
C VAL A 89 -4.70 2.37 -2.86
N ASP A 90 -4.62 3.41 -3.65
CA ASP A 90 -4.18 3.37 -5.05
C ASP A 90 -2.95 4.26 -5.28
N SER A 91 -1.74 3.72 -5.29
CA SER A 91 -1.37 2.31 -5.18
C SER A 91 -0.21 2.10 -4.21
N ILE A 92 -0.08 0.89 -3.70
CA ILE A 92 1.09 0.53 -2.87
C ILE A 92 2.40 0.56 -3.67
N THR A 93 2.34 0.41 -5.00
CA THR A 93 3.49 0.59 -5.89
C THR A 93 4.06 2.01 -5.78
N VAL A 94 3.19 3.02 -5.79
CA VAL A 94 3.63 4.42 -5.64
C VAL A 94 4.01 4.72 -4.19
N ALA A 95 3.28 4.18 -3.20
CA ALA A 95 3.70 4.28 -1.80
C ALA A 95 5.14 3.78 -1.60
N GLY A 96 5.49 2.63 -2.19
CA GLY A 96 6.86 2.10 -2.17
C GLY A 96 7.88 3.08 -2.76
N ARG A 97 7.58 3.71 -3.89
CA ARG A 97 8.46 4.71 -4.51
C ARG A 97 8.64 5.95 -3.62
N LEU A 98 7.56 6.46 -3.04
CA LEU A 98 7.63 7.61 -2.10
C LEU A 98 8.48 7.25 -0.87
N CYS A 99 8.28 6.06 -0.31
CA CYS A 99 9.07 5.55 0.79
C CYS A 99 10.56 5.44 0.43
N PHE A 100 10.88 4.88 -0.74
CA PHE A 100 12.26 4.72 -1.19
C PHE A 100 12.95 6.08 -1.37
N GLN A 101 12.29 7.05 -1.99
CA GLN A 101 12.82 8.41 -2.17
C GLN A 101 13.06 9.10 -0.82
N TRP A 102 12.17 8.91 0.14
CA TRP A 102 12.34 9.41 1.49
C TRP A 102 13.55 8.74 2.18
N CYS A 103 13.70 7.42 2.06
CA CYS A 103 14.82 6.68 2.64
C CYS A 103 16.19 7.15 2.09
N LEU A 104 16.28 7.52 0.81
CA LEU A 104 17.50 8.08 0.21
C LEU A 104 17.97 9.37 0.86
N GLN A 105 17.09 10.10 1.51
CA GLN A 105 17.37 11.39 2.14
C GLN A 105 17.74 11.27 3.62
N GLN A 106 17.52 10.10 4.23
CA GLN A 106 17.72 9.91 5.67
C GLN A 106 19.22 9.85 6.02
N PRO A 107 19.65 10.47 7.13
CA PRO A 107 21.03 10.41 7.60
C PRO A 107 21.52 8.98 7.84
N GLU A 108 20.65 8.10 8.37
CA GLU A 108 20.94 6.71 8.71
C GLU A 108 21.26 5.83 7.50
N THR A 109 20.93 6.30 6.31
CA THR A 109 21.23 5.59 5.06
C THR A 109 22.55 6.06 4.42
N ARG A 110 23.31 6.89 5.14
CA ARG A 110 24.63 7.34 4.69
C ARG A 110 25.73 6.56 5.36
N SER A 111 26.74 6.20 4.57
CA SER A 111 27.96 5.58 5.09
C SER A 111 28.71 6.54 6.01
N GLU A 112 28.93 6.16 7.27
CA GLU A 112 29.72 6.93 8.25
C GLU A 112 31.12 7.25 7.73
N ARG A 113 31.73 6.32 6.94
CA ARG A 113 33.08 6.47 6.41
C ARG A 113 33.18 7.46 5.26
N SER A 114 32.20 7.52 4.37
CA SER A 114 32.27 8.26 3.11
C SER A 114 31.27 9.39 2.98
N GLY A 115 30.26 9.45 3.84
CA GLY A 115 29.10 10.36 3.74
C GLY A 115 28.20 10.07 2.53
N LYS A 116 28.53 9.08 1.70
CA LYS A 116 27.75 8.71 0.52
C LYS A 116 26.57 7.80 0.91
N VAL A 117 25.53 7.81 0.09
CA VAL A 117 24.38 6.92 0.27
C VAL A 117 24.84 5.46 0.24
N ASP A 118 24.44 4.70 1.27
CA ASP A 118 24.60 3.25 1.32
C ASP A 118 23.31 2.58 0.83
N THR A 119 23.36 2.04 -0.36
CA THR A 119 22.20 1.40 -1.00
C THR A 119 21.62 0.24 -0.17
N ARG A 120 22.45 -0.50 0.56
CA ARG A 120 21.97 -1.58 1.44
C ARG A 120 21.18 -1.03 2.62
N ALA A 121 21.67 0.04 3.22
CA ALA A 121 20.98 0.74 4.31
C ALA A 121 19.65 1.32 3.83
N VAL A 122 19.61 1.90 2.61
CA VAL A 122 18.37 2.40 1.99
C VAL A 122 17.33 1.29 1.83
N TYR A 123 17.68 0.16 1.23
CA TYR A 123 16.73 -0.96 1.08
C TYR A 123 16.33 -1.58 2.41
N GLY A 124 17.26 -1.63 3.37
CA GLY A 124 16.96 -2.08 4.72
C GLY A 124 15.95 -1.19 5.45
N MET A 125 16.11 0.12 5.34
CA MET A 125 15.16 1.11 5.89
C MET A 125 13.81 1.04 5.17
N HIS A 126 13.83 1.06 3.83
CA HIS A 126 12.63 0.96 3.01
C HIS A 126 11.77 -0.27 3.39
N GLY A 127 12.40 -1.44 3.52
CA GLY A 127 11.68 -2.65 3.91
C GLY A 127 11.04 -2.53 5.29
N ARG A 128 11.73 -1.95 6.28
CA ARG A 128 11.16 -1.72 7.63
C ARG A 128 10.00 -0.72 7.59
N GLU A 129 10.16 0.40 6.93
CA GLU A 129 9.15 1.45 6.80
C GLU A 129 7.88 0.92 6.13
N MET A 130 8.02 0.26 4.98
CA MET A 130 6.88 -0.30 4.24
C MET A 130 6.14 -1.36 5.07
N MET A 131 6.89 -2.26 5.73
CA MET A 131 6.28 -3.31 6.56
C MET A 131 5.54 -2.71 7.75
N SER A 132 6.13 -1.71 8.42
CA SER A 132 5.48 -1.02 9.54
C SER A 132 4.20 -0.32 9.10
N TRP A 133 4.22 0.37 7.96
CA TRP A 133 3.07 1.06 7.38
C TRP A 133 1.93 0.09 7.01
N LEU A 134 2.25 -0.97 6.27
CA LEU A 134 1.28 -1.98 5.86
C LEU A 134 0.67 -2.70 7.06
N THR A 135 1.51 -3.10 8.03
CA THR A 135 1.04 -3.76 9.25
C THR A 135 0.17 -2.83 10.10
N HIS A 136 0.54 -1.55 10.18
CA HIS A 136 -0.27 -0.58 10.92
C HIS A 136 -1.68 -0.44 10.32
N ILE A 137 -1.77 -0.30 8.99
CA ILE A 137 -3.05 -0.22 8.28
C ILE A 137 -3.84 -1.55 8.39
N GLN A 138 -3.16 -2.70 8.28
CA GLN A 138 -3.80 -4.02 8.43
C GLN A 138 -4.51 -4.17 9.79
N HIS A 139 -3.95 -3.59 10.85
CA HIS A 139 -4.54 -3.68 12.19
C HIS A 139 -5.76 -2.80 12.40
N ILE A 140 -6.20 -2.05 11.40
CA ILE A 140 -7.47 -1.32 11.40
C ILE A 140 -8.63 -2.31 11.24
N ARG A 141 -8.91 -3.10 12.27
CA ARG A 141 -9.81 -4.27 12.23
C ARG A 141 -11.27 -3.98 11.92
N SER A 142 -11.71 -2.75 12.11
CA SER A 142 -13.11 -2.35 11.86
C SER A 142 -13.37 -1.89 10.43
N LYS A 143 -12.36 -1.93 9.56
CA LYS A 143 -12.42 -1.41 8.20
C LYS A 143 -11.99 -2.47 7.18
N ASN A 144 -12.60 -2.41 6.01
CA ASN A 144 -12.09 -3.11 4.84
C ASN A 144 -10.92 -2.30 4.27
N VAL A 145 -9.77 -2.92 4.09
CA VAL A 145 -8.61 -2.27 3.48
C VAL A 145 -8.30 -2.95 2.17
N ILE A 146 -8.33 -2.16 1.08
CA ILE A 146 -8.05 -2.64 -0.26
C ILE A 146 -6.77 -1.97 -0.74
N PHE A 147 -5.72 -2.75 -0.89
CA PHE A 147 -4.48 -2.31 -1.53
C PHE A 147 -4.50 -2.71 -3.00
N VAL A 148 -4.25 -1.77 -3.88
CA VAL A 148 -4.00 -2.08 -5.28
C VAL A 148 -2.56 -1.77 -5.66
N GLY A 149 -2.05 -2.48 -6.65
CA GLY A 149 -0.68 -2.30 -7.12
C GLY A 149 -0.49 -2.91 -8.50
N ILE A 150 0.71 -2.76 -9.04
CA ILE A 150 1.09 -3.27 -10.35
C ILE A 150 1.79 -4.62 -10.14
N LEU A 151 1.48 -5.60 -10.98
CA LEU A 151 2.24 -6.84 -11.07
C LEU A 151 3.45 -6.65 -11.95
N ASP A 152 4.57 -7.21 -11.52
CA ASP A 152 5.80 -7.34 -12.30
C ASP A 152 5.98 -8.80 -12.72
N GLU A 153 6.24 -9.03 -13.99
CA GLU A 153 6.52 -10.35 -14.54
C GLU A 153 8.03 -10.59 -14.51
N ILE A 154 8.46 -11.61 -13.80
CA ILE A 154 9.84 -12.03 -13.70
C ILE A 154 9.97 -13.42 -14.32
N THR A 155 10.95 -13.63 -15.17
CA THR A 155 11.28 -14.97 -15.69
C THR A 155 12.44 -15.54 -14.88
N ASP A 156 12.27 -16.72 -14.32
CA ASP A 156 13.33 -17.42 -13.59
C ASP A 156 14.38 -18.04 -14.56
N ASP A 157 15.48 -18.52 -14.00
CA ASP A 157 16.59 -19.14 -14.78
C ASP A 157 16.15 -20.37 -15.60
N TYR A 158 14.98 -20.92 -15.32
CA TYR A 158 14.38 -22.06 -16.03
C TYR A 158 13.32 -21.64 -17.06
N GLY A 159 13.17 -20.32 -17.30
CA GLY A 159 12.20 -19.79 -18.24
C GLY A 159 10.74 -19.76 -17.73
N ARG A 160 10.51 -19.98 -16.42
CA ARG A 160 9.19 -19.95 -15.84
C ARG A 160 8.84 -18.52 -15.43
N LYS A 161 7.62 -18.10 -15.80
CA LYS A 161 7.08 -16.82 -15.40
C LYS A 161 6.67 -16.83 -13.93
N GLN A 162 7.07 -15.81 -13.21
CA GLN A 162 6.64 -15.53 -11.85
C GLN A 162 6.13 -14.10 -11.79
N TYR A 163 5.12 -13.87 -10.98
CA TYR A 163 4.53 -12.55 -10.81
C TYR A 163 4.68 -12.10 -9.38
N ASN A 164 5.24 -10.90 -9.21
CA ASN A 164 5.40 -10.27 -7.90
C ASN A 164 4.75 -8.88 -7.92
N MET A 165 4.41 -8.37 -6.74
CA MET A 165 4.01 -6.99 -6.61
C MET A 165 5.20 -6.06 -6.92
N GLN A 166 5.02 -5.09 -7.80
CA GLN A 166 6.02 -4.10 -8.15
C GLN A 166 6.21 -3.10 -6.98
N ILE A 167 7.14 -3.41 -6.10
CA ILE A 167 7.58 -2.56 -4.97
C ILE A 167 9.11 -2.61 -4.93
N GLU A 168 9.74 -1.47 -4.66
CA GLU A 168 11.19 -1.40 -4.47
C GLU A 168 11.63 -2.35 -3.36
N GLY A 169 12.66 -3.15 -3.64
CA GLY A 169 13.18 -4.15 -2.70
C GLY A 169 12.37 -5.45 -2.69
N ALA A 170 13.07 -6.55 -2.91
CA ALA A 170 12.45 -7.87 -3.08
C ALA A 170 11.73 -8.40 -1.83
N LYS A 171 12.05 -7.87 -0.63
CA LYS A 171 11.49 -8.38 0.63
C LYS A 171 10.02 -8.02 0.78
N THR A 172 9.66 -6.75 0.63
CA THR A 172 8.30 -6.26 0.84
C THR A 172 7.29 -6.94 -0.09
N GLY A 173 7.62 -7.07 -1.39
CA GLY A 173 6.75 -7.73 -2.36
C GLY A 173 6.48 -9.22 -2.05
N ARG A 174 7.46 -9.92 -1.43
CA ARG A 174 7.28 -11.31 -1.03
C ARG A 174 6.48 -11.48 0.26
N GLU A 175 6.61 -10.55 1.19
CA GLU A 175 5.93 -10.62 2.50
C GLU A 175 4.47 -10.12 2.43
N LEU A 176 4.16 -9.25 1.48
CA LEU A 176 2.84 -8.65 1.33
C LEU A 176 1.68 -9.68 1.27
N PRO A 177 1.76 -10.78 0.50
CA PRO A 177 0.69 -11.79 0.50
C PRO A 177 0.44 -12.44 1.87
N GLY A 178 1.45 -12.41 2.77
CA GLY A 178 1.32 -12.88 4.15
C GLY A 178 0.57 -11.92 5.07
N ILE A 179 0.58 -10.62 4.74
CA ILE A 179 -0.05 -9.57 5.56
C ILE A 179 -1.56 -9.49 5.28
N VAL A 180 -1.97 -9.62 4.02
CA VAL A 180 -3.37 -9.48 3.61
C VAL A 180 -4.15 -10.79 3.75
N ASP A 181 -5.46 -10.69 3.96
CA ASP A 181 -6.34 -11.86 4.06
C ASP A 181 -6.61 -12.49 2.70
N GLU A 182 -6.75 -11.66 1.65
CA GLU A 182 -7.03 -12.09 0.29
C GLU A 182 -6.07 -11.44 -0.70
N VAL A 183 -5.67 -12.22 -1.71
CA VAL A 183 -4.90 -11.75 -2.86
C VAL A 183 -5.69 -12.07 -4.12
N ILE A 184 -6.01 -11.04 -4.91
CA ILE A 184 -6.79 -11.16 -6.13
C ILE A 184 -6.00 -10.54 -7.28
N THR A 185 -5.70 -11.33 -8.30
CA THR A 185 -5.07 -10.82 -9.52
C THR A 185 -6.09 -10.57 -10.60
N MET A 186 -6.09 -9.35 -11.16
CA MET A 186 -6.86 -9.05 -12.37
C MET A 186 -6.00 -9.34 -13.59
N ALA A 187 -6.41 -10.31 -14.38
CA ALA A 187 -5.70 -10.78 -15.57
C ALA A 187 -6.55 -10.70 -16.84
N VAL A 188 -5.88 -10.67 -17.99
CA VAL A 188 -6.49 -10.92 -19.29
C VAL A 188 -6.20 -12.38 -19.68
N LEU A 189 -7.23 -13.17 -19.75
CA LEU A 189 -7.15 -14.60 -20.07
C LEU A 189 -7.66 -14.83 -21.50
N THR A 190 -7.24 -15.94 -22.10
CA THR A 190 -7.71 -16.40 -23.41
C THR A 190 -8.58 -17.64 -23.24
N GLY A 191 -9.78 -17.60 -23.72
CA GLY A 191 -10.70 -18.73 -23.77
C GLY A 191 -11.17 -19.00 -25.19
N ASP A 192 -12.10 -19.95 -25.36
CA ASP A 192 -12.62 -20.40 -26.65
C ASP A 192 -13.27 -19.29 -27.49
N HIS A 193 -13.75 -18.24 -26.84
CA HIS A 193 -14.43 -17.10 -27.47
C HIS A 193 -13.55 -15.83 -27.55
N GLY A 194 -12.23 -15.95 -27.32
CA GLY A 194 -11.29 -14.84 -27.36
C GLY A 194 -10.80 -14.40 -25.98
N GLN A 195 -10.27 -13.18 -25.92
CA GLN A 195 -9.73 -12.63 -24.68
C GLN A 195 -10.81 -12.02 -23.80
N TYR A 196 -10.70 -12.25 -22.49
CA TYR A 196 -11.58 -11.67 -21.49
C TYR A 196 -10.80 -11.27 -20.22
N ARG A 197 -11.34 -10.32 -19.47
CA ARG A 197 -10.78 -9.95 -18.16
C ARG A 197 -11.38 -10.83 -17.08
N ALA A 198 -10.55 -11.31 -16.16
CA ALA A 198 -10.95 -12.14 -15.05
C ALA A 198 -10.24 -11.73 -13.75
N PHE A 199 -10.88 -12.06 -12.64
CA PHE A 199 -10.24 -12.08 -11.33
C PHE A 199 -9.78 -13.51 -11.02
N VAL A 200 -8.49 -13.67 -10.79
CA VAL A 200 -7.89 -14.92 -10.35
C VAL A 200 -7.83 -14.89 -8.83
N CYS A 201 -8.68 -15.71 -8.20
CA CYS A 201 -8.83 -15.80 -6.75
C CYS A 201 -8.33 -17.12 -6.19
N GLN A 202 -7.90 -18.05 -7.04
CA GLN A 202 -7.49 -19.39 -6.66
C GLN A 202 -5.96 -19.51 -6.62
N PRO A 203 -5.36 -19.94 -5.47
CA PRO A 203 -3.90 -20.05 -5.34
C PRO A 203 -3.27 -20.99 -6.37
N LEU A 204 -3.93 -22.11 -6.66
CA LEU A 204 -3.49 -23.04 -7.70
C LEU A 204 -4.18 -22.70 -9.01
N ASN A 205 -3.50 -21.95 -9.85
CA ASN A 205 -3.95 -21.60 -11.19
C ASN A 205 -2.86 -21.87 -12.22
N GLU A 206 -3.27 -22.22 -13.45
CA GLU A 206 -2.37 -22.58 -14.53
C GLU A 206 -1.48 -21.42 -15.05
N TRP A 207 -1.86 -20.19 -14.74
CA TRP A 207 -1.16 -18.98 -15.19
C TRP A 207 -0.05 -18.52 -14.25
N GLY A 208 0.02 -19.07 -13.03
CA GLY A 208 1.01 -18.70 -12.02
C GLY A 208 0.77 -17.31 -11.40
N TYR A 209 -0.43 -16.75 -11.50
CA TYR A 209 -0.77 -15.49 -10.85
C TYR A 209 -0.89 -15.65 -9.33
N PRO A 210 -0.40 -14.67 -8.54
CA PRO A 210 -0.59 -14.69 -7.10
C PRO A 210 -2.08 -14.56 -6.76
N ALA A 211 -2.55 -15.47 -5.91
CA ALA A 211 -3.90 -15.46 -5.35
C ALA A 211 -3.90 -16.13 -3.98
N LYS A 212 -4.81 -15.74 -3.09
CA LYS A 212 -4.96 -16.27 -1.73
C LYS A 212 -6.42 -16.18 -1.30
#